data_b2fe6da1b41dd4480224fd84072a9fac
#
_entry.id   b2fe6da1b41dd4480224fd84072a9fac
#
_cell.length_a   1.000
_cell.length_b   1.000
_cell.length_c   1.000
_cell.angle_alpha   90.00
_cell.angle_beta   90.00
_cell.angle_gamma   90.00
#
_symmetry.space_group_name_H-M   'P 1'
#
loop_
_entity.id
_entity.type
_entity.pdbx_description
1 polymer ?
#
loop_
_entity_poly.entity_id
_entity_poly.type
_entity_poly.pdbx_seq_one_letter_code
_entity_poly.pdbx_strand_id
1 'polypeptide(L)'
;HVDVALIITRYSMTHTRAREKATHRGTRIACLPGFTRQMLAGPLMVDYEELKRLSVKMSRYLDSANTAHLLSNDGSCLTMSLEERAGFADFGIYTAAKDFGNLPAGEAFIAPVESSANGKVVIDGSMTRIGLLKSPMTLTFERGLVTKIEGGEEGLLLEAMLREAGRG
;
A
#
# COMPACT_ATOMS: atom_id res chain seq x y z
N HIS A 1 -3.60 27.12 12.26
CA HIS A 1 -3.56 25.84 12.98
C HIS A 1 -4.97 25.28 13.03
N VAL A 2 -5.11 23.99 12.73
CA VAL A 2 -6.37 23.24 12.84
C VAL A 2 -6.08 21.94 13.61
N ASP A 3 -7.05 21.47 14.41
CA ASP A 3 -6.88 20.25 15.19
C ASP A 3 -7.17 18.99 14.36
N VAL A 4 -8.04 19.10 13.36
CA VAL A 4 -8.45 18.00 12.47
C VAL A 4 -8.50 18.49 11.02
N ALA A 5 -8.04 17.67 10.09
CA ALA A 5 -8.19 17.90 8.65
C ALA A 5 -8.69 16.64 7.95
N LEU A 6 -9.79 16.75 7.21
CA LEU A 6 -10.23 15.75 6.24
C LEU A 6 -9.80 16.20 4.85
N ILE A 7 -8.94 15.41 4.22
CA ILE A 7 -8.33 15.75 2.92
C ILE A 7 -9.00 14.93 1.83
N ILE A 8 -10.00 15.52 1.17
CA ILE A 8 -10.75 14.89 0.09
C ILE A 8 -10.18 15.41 -1.24
N THR A 9 -9.31 14.65 -1.86
CA THR A 9 -8.59 15.05 -3.07
C THR A 9 -8.54 13.92 -4.08
N ARG A 10 -8.29 14.24 -5.35
CA ARG A 10 -8.12 13.23 -6.40
C ARG A 10 -6.90 12.34 -6.15
N TYR A 11 -5.80 12.93 -5.70
CA TYR A 11 -4.56 12.24 -5.41
C TYR A 11 -4.29 12.25 -3.92
N SER A 12 -3.66 11.19 -3.40
CA SER A 12 -3.31 11.09 -1.99
C SER A 12 -2.32 12.19 -1.58
N MET A 13 -2.56 12.78 -0.41
CA MET A 13 -1.63 13.68 0.24
C MET A 13 -0.93 13.04 1.45
N THR A 14 -1.17 11.76 1.71
CA THR A 14 -0.67 11.04 2.90
C THR A 14 0.85 11.09 3.03
N HIS A 15 1.58 11.02 1.91
CA HIS A 15 3.04 11.01 1.90
C HIS A 15 3.65 12.36 1.50
N THR A 16 2.93 13.48 1.70
CA THR A 16 3.44 14.81 1.38
C THR A 16 4.09 15.47 2.59
N ARG A 17 5.10 16.32 2.34
CA ARG A 17 5.73 17.15 3.37
C ARG A 17 4.73 18.10 4.05
N ALA A 18 3.67 18.51 3.34
CA ALA A 18 2.62 19.36 3.92
C ALA A 18 1.85 18.62 5.01
N ARG A 19 1.42 17.37 4.72
CA ARG A 19 0.76 16.51 5.71
C ARG A 19 1.69 16.27 6.91
N GLU A 20 2.95 15.90 6.67
CA GLU A 20 3.93 15.62 7.71
C GLU A 20 4.12 16.84 8.65
N LYS A 21 4.31 18.04 8.11
CA LYS A 21 4.43 19.26 8.90
C LYS A 21 3.17 19.54 9.74
N ALA A 22 1.98 19.26 9.22
CA ALA A 22 0.73 19.45 9.92
C ALA A 22 0.59 18.46 11.09
N THR A 23 0.88 17.17 10.86
CA THR A 23 0.83 16.16 11.93
C THR A 23 1.88 16.41 13.03
N HIS A 24 3.11 16.83 12.67
CA HIS A 24 4.11 17.21 13.65
C HIS A 24 3.64 18.36 14.58
N ARG A 25 2.76 19.24 14.09
CA ARG A 25 2.16 20.31 14.87
C ARG A 25 0.90 19.90 15.65
N GLY A 26 0.55 18.61 15.63
CA GLY A 26 -0.55 18.05 16.39
C GLY A 26 -1.85 17.83 15.61
N THR A 27 -1.94 18.25 14.35
CA THR A 27 -3.14 18.05 13.53
C THR A 27 -3.39 16.57 13.28
N ARG A 28 -4.61 16.09 13.52
CA ARG A 28 -5.08 14.77 13.10
C ARG A 28 -5.52 14.83 11.65
N ILE A 29 -5.16 13.86 10.83
CA ILE A 29 -5.43 13.92 9.39
C ILE A 29 -5.99 12.59 8.89
N ALA A 30 -7.15 12.65 8.22
CA ALA A 30 -7.65 11.57 7.39
C ALA A 30 -7.59 11.99 5.91
N CYS A 31 -6.87 11.23 5.09
CA CYS A 31 -6.83 11.41 3.65
C CYS A 31 -7.85 10.48 2.97
N LEU A 32 -8.65 11.03 2.06
CA LEU A 32 -9.67 10.31 1.28
C LEU A 32 -9.38 10.50 -0.21
N PRO A 33 -8.31 9.88 -0.74
CA PRO A 33 -7.95 10.04 -2.15
C PRO A 33 -8.98 9.36 -3.04
N GLY A 34 -9.37 10.02 -4.13
CA GLY A 34 -10.34 9.49 -5.08
C GLY A 34 -11.74 9.23 -4.50
N PHE A 35 -12.08 9.90 -3.41
CA PHE A 35 -13.31 9.71 -2.68
C PHE A 35 -14.55 9.87 -3.56
N THR A 36 -15.49 8.94 -3.43
CA THR A 36 -16.78 8.97 -4.13
C THR A 36 -17.92 8.95 -3.13
N ARG A 37 -19.08 9.48 -3.54
CA ARG A 37 -20.28 9.48 -2.70
C ARG A 37 -20.72 8.07 -2.28
N GLN A 38 -20.47 7.06 -3.11
CA GLN A 38 -20.78 5.66 -2.82
C GLN A 38 -19.98 5.11 -1.63
N MET A 39 -18.79 5.62 -1.38
CA MET A 39 -17.95 5.20 -0.24
C MET A 39 -18.60 5.53 1.11
N LEU A 40 -19.48 6.56 1.18
CA LEU A 40 -20.21 6.89 2.40
C LEU A 40 -21.17 5.78 2.85
N ALA A 41 -21.75 5.05 1.90
CA ALA A 41 -22.74 4.01 2.17
C ALA A 41 -22.16 2.59 2.11
N GLY A 42 -20.86 2.46 1.97
CA GLY A 42 -20.16 1.17 1.83
C GLY A 42 -18.88 1.14 2.65
N PRO A 43 -17.71 1.31 2.05
CA PRO A 43 -16.42 1.08 2.72
C PRO A 43 -16.16 1.90 4.00
N LEU A 44 -16.86 3.02 4.20
CA LEU A 44 -16.76 3.80 5.44
C LEU A 44 -17.74 3.38 6.54
N MET A 45 -18.74 2.53 6.20
CA MET A 45 -19.75 2.03 7.13
C MET A 45 -19.34 0.68 7.71
N VAL A 46 -18.22 0.64 8.39
CA VAL A 46 -17.65 -0.57 8.99
C VAL A 46 -17.59 -0.45 10.52
N ASP A 47 -17.53 -1.57 11.22
CA ASP A 47 -17.20 -1.59 12.62
C ASP A 47 -15.68 -1.35 12.78
N TYR A 48 -15.31 -0.13 13.13
CA TYR A 48 -13.91 0.28 13.26
C TYR A 48 -13.18 -0.41 14.42
N GLU A 49 -13.87 -0.83 15.49
CA GLU A 49 -13.25 -1.58 16.57
C GLU A 49 -12.91 -3.01 16.13
N GLU A 50 -13.81 -3.66 15.39
CA GLU A 50 -13.52 -4.97 14.79
C GLU A 50 -12.42 -4.87 13.73
N LEU A 51 -12.44 -3.83 12.90
CA LEU A 51 -11.40 -3.57 11.91
C LEU A 51 -10.02 -3.41 12.59
N LYS A 52 -9.98 -2.65 13.68
CA LYS A 52 -8.78 -2.48 14.50
C LYS A 52 -8.29 -3.81 15.05
N ARG A 53 -9.20 -4.62 15.62
CA ARG A 53 -8.86 -5.93 16.15
C ARG A 53 -8.20 -6.82 15.09
N LEU A 54 -8.76 -6.84 13.88
CA LEU A 54 -8.24 -7.63 12.75
C LEU A 54 -6.91 -7.08 12.25
N SER A 55 -6.81 -5.79 11.98
CA SER A 55 -5.58 -5.16 11.43
C SER A 55 -4.41 -5.29 12.40
N VAL A 56 -4.64 -5.07 13.71
CA VAL A 56 -3.61 -5.26 14.74
C VAL A 56 -3.21 -6.73 14.88
N LYS A 57 -4.16 -7.66 14.77
CA LYS A 57 -3.82 -9.08 14.76
C LYS A 57 -2.93 -9.45 13.59
N MET A 58 -3.25 -8.94 12.39
CA MET A 58 -2.45 -9.21 11.18
C MET A 58 -1.06 -8.56 11.25
N SER A 59 -0.95 -7.32 11.75
CA SER A 59 0.37 -6.68 11.89
C SER A 59 1.28 -7.44 12.84
N ARG A 60 0.74 -8.04 13.92
CA ARG A 60 1.52 -8.89 14.84
C ARG A 60 2.06 -10.17 14.18
N TYR A 61 1.33 -10.75 13.21
CA TYR A 61 1.88 -11.87 12.44
C TYR A 61 3.05 -11.40 11.57
N LEU A 62 2.94 -10.21 10.95
CA LEU A 62 4.03 -9.62 10.18
C LEU A 62 5.24 -9.32 11.07
N ASP A 63 5.05 -8.77 12.27
CA ASP A 63 6.11 -8.50 13.25
C ASP A 63 6.86 -9.77 13.70
N SER A 64 6.16 -10.89 13.77
CA SER A 64 6.74 -12.17 14.23
C SER A 64 7.42 -12.97 13.12
N ALA A 65 7.29 -12.54 11.86
CA ALA A 65 7.79 -13.25 10.70
C ALA A 65 9.15 -12.72 10.24
N ASN A 66 10.07 -13.60 9.90
CA ASN A 66 11.35 -13.25 9.28
C ASN A 66 11.30 -13.33 7.75
N THR A 67 10.32 -14.07 7.20
CA THR A 67 10.19 -14.29 5.77
C THR A 67 8.73 -14.25 5.35
N ALA A 68 8.45 -13.63 4.22
CA ALA A 68 7.16 -13.68 3.55
C ALA A 68 7.26 -14.47 2.24
N HIS A 69 6.26 -15.32 2.01
CA HIS A 69 6.05 -16.02 0.76
C HIS A 69 4.71 -15.61 0.17
N LEU A 70 4.73 -15.02 -1.02
CA LEU A 70 3.53 -14.75 -1.80
C LEU A 70 3.35 -15.87 -2.82
N LEU A 71 2.27 -16.62 -2.67
CA LEU A 71 1.93 -17.73 -3.57
C LEU A 71 0.50 -17.55 -4.08
N SER A 72 0.26 -17.80 -5.35
CA SER A 72 -1.07 -17.79 -5.93
C SER A 72 -1.22 -18.82 -7.06
N ASN A 73 -2.46 -19.17 -7.38
CA ASN A 73 -2.77 -20.16 -8.41
C ASN A 73 -2.45 -19.66 -9.84
N ASP A 74 -2.28 -18.36 -10.05
CA ASP A 74 -1.89 -17.76 -11.33
C ASP A 74 -0.40 -17.92 -11.64
N GLY A 75 0.35 -18.50 -10.71
CA GLY A 75 1.78 -18.76 -10.85
C GLY A 75 2.68 -17.76 -10.15
N SER A 76 2.14 -16.85 -9.33
CA SER A 76 2.96 -16.01 -8.47
C SER A 76 3.70 -16.89 -7.44
N CYS A 77 5.01 -16.64 -7.30
CA CYS A 77 5.87 -17.26 -6.31
C CYS A 77 7.00 -16.27 -6.00
N LEU A 78 6.83 -15.50 -4.92
CA LEU A 78 7.78 -14.48 -4.49
C LEU A 78 8.15 -14.73 -3.04
N THR A 79 9.45 -14.66 -2.72
CA THR A 79 9.97 -14.74 -1.36
C THR A 79 10.70 -13.45 -1.03
N MET A 80 10.52 -12.95 0.19
CA MET A 80 11.17 -11.74 0.66
C MET A 80 11.45 -11.80 2.17
N SER A 81 12.52 -11.17 2.63
CA SER A 81 12.86 -11.05 4.05
C SER A 81 12.07 -9.92 4.71
N LEU A 82 11.63 -10.15 5.93
CA LEU A 82 11.01 -9.19 6.83
C LEU A 82 11.86 -8.91 8.07
N GLU A 83 13.10 -9.40 8.10
CA GLU A 83 14.01 -9.26 9.24
C GLU A 83 14.22 -7.79 9.61
N GLU A 84 14.15 -7.52 10.89
CA GLU A 84 14.30 -6.17 11.46
C GLU A 84 13.30 -5.13 10.92
N ARG A 85 12.18 -5.58 10.39
CA ARG A 85 11.08 -4.72 9.94
C ARG A 85 9.92 -4.74 10.93
N ALA A 86 9.22 -3.62 11.03
CA ALA A 86 8.01 -3.49 11.83
C ALA A 86 6.78 -3.51 10.95
N GLY A 87 5.78 -4.29 11.36
CA GLY A 87 4.45 -4.28 10.77
C GLY A 87 3.63 -3.10 11.27
N PHE A 88 2.78 -2.57 10.41
CA PHE A 88 1.87 -1.47 10.71
C PHE A 88 0.43 -1.92 10.52
N ALA A 89 -0.46 -1.37 11.34
CA ALA A 89 -1.90 -1.55 11.20
C ALA A 89 -2.55 -0.19 10.94
N ASP A 90 -3.22 -0.03 9.82
CA ASP A 90 -4.09 1.11 9.55
C ASP A 90 -5.55 0.66 9.67
N PHE A 91 -6.24 1.14 10.69
CA PHE A 91 -7.60 0.73 11.04
C PHE A 91 -8.58 1.92 11.05
N GLY A 92 -8.16 3.11 10.61
CA GLY A 92 -9.03 4.25 10.38
C GLY A 92 -9.52 5.00 11.63
N ILE A 93 -8.95 4.74 12.81
CA ILE A 93 -9.27 5.45 14.05
C ILE A 93 -8.15 6.46 14.32
N TYR A 94 -8.43 7.76 14.12
CA TYR A 94 -7.48 8.85 14.29
C TYR A 94 -7.97 9.81 15.36
N THR A 95 -7.84 9.42 16.64
CA THR A 95 -8.38 10.16 17.80
C THR A 95 -7.34 10.90 18.60
N ALA A 96 -6.07 10.49 18.55
CA ALA A 96 -4.99 11.16 19.24
C ALA A 96 -4.33 12.24 18.37
N ALA A 97 -3.72 13.24 19.00
CA ALA A 97 -2.92 14.24 18.29
C ALA A 97 -1.83 13.57 17.45
N LYS A 98 -1.64 14.05 16.23
CA LYS A 98 -0.69 13.52 15.23
C LYS A 98 -1.11 12.24 14.53
N ASP A 99 -2.25 11.63 14.89
CA ASP A 99 -2.76 10.49 14.12
C ASP A 99 -3.00 10.90 12.66
N PHE A 100 -2.67 10.00 11.75
CA PHE A 100 -2.98 10.18 10.34
C PHE A 100 -3.09 8.84 9.62
N GLY A 101 -3.81 8.83 8.53
CA GLY A 101 -3.94 7.68 7.64
C GLY A 101 -4.93 7.94 6.52
N ASN A 102 -5.31 6.87 5.84
CA ASN A 102 -6.29 6.90 4.76
C ASN A 102 -7.67 6.44 5.25
N LEU A 103 -8.72 6.92 4.59
CA LEU A 103 -10.07 6.40 4.70
C LEU A 103 -10.64 6.16 3.29
N PRO A 104 -11.26 5.00 3.04
CA PRO A 104 -11.41 3.83 3.91
C PRO A 104 -10.07 3.26 4.36
N ALA A 105 -10.04 2.62 5.53
CA ALA A 105 -8.89 1.94 6.10
C ALA A 105 -9.17 0.43 6.24
N GLY A 106 -8.22 -0.32 6.76
CA GLY A 106 -8.37 -1.76 7.04
C GLY A 106 -7.25 -2.60 6.45
N GLU A 107 -6.01 -2.20 6.69
CA GLU A 107 -4.85 -2.94 6.22
C GLU A 107 -3.84 -3.19 7.35
N ALA A 108 -3.05 -4.25 7.16
CA ALA A 108 -1.80 -4.44 7.86
C ALA A 108 -0.70 -4.59 6.81
N PHE A 109 0.40 -3.88 6.97
CA PHE A 109 1.46 -3.87 5.99
C PHE A 109 2.84 -3.85 6.66
N ILE A 110 3.84 -4.30 5.91
CA ILE A 110 5.25 -4.30 6.27
C ILE A 110 6.09 -4.06 5.02
N ALA A 111 7.14 -3.27 5.12
CA ALA A 111 8.09 -3.12 4.04
C ALA A 111 9.12 -4.26 4.12
N PRO A 112 9.33 -5.04 3.07
CA PRO A 112 10.38 -6.05 3.06
C PRO A 112 11.78 -5.40 3.00
N VAL A 113 12.81 -6.19 3.30
CA VAL A 113 14.21 -5.76 3.09
C VAL A 113 14.44 -5.55 1.59
N GLU A 114 14.94 -4.38 1.19
CA GLU A 114 14.96 -3.89 -0.20
C GLU A 114 15.63 -4.84 -1.20
N SER A 115 16.70 -5.53 -0.80
CA SER A 115 17.44 -6.44 -1.67
C SER A 115 17.01 -7.90 -1.56
N SER A 116 15.93 -8.20 -0.85
CA SER A 116 15.58 -9.58 -0.48
C SER A 116 14.57 -10.25 -1.40
N ALA A 117 13.78 -9.48 -2.15
CA ALA A 117 12.74 -10.04 -2.99
C ALA A 117 13.30 -10.83 -4.17
N ASN A 118 12.90 -12.11 -4.27
CA ASN A 118 13.28 -13.00 -5.36
C ASN A 118 12.10 -13.86 -5.79
N GLY A 119 11.89 -14.02 -7.09
CA GLY A 119 10.80 -14.80 -7.66
C GLY A 119 9.96 -14.00 -8.64
N LYS A 120 8.69 -14.32 -8.76
CA LYS A 120 7.79 -13.66 -9.72
C LYS A 120 6.42 -13.37 -9.12
N VAL A 121 5.79 -12.34 -9.65
CA VAL A 121 4.41 -11.95 -9.32
C VAL A 121 3.63 -11.78 -10.61
N VAL A 122 2.44 -12.36 -10.66
CA VAL A 122 1.44 -12.13 -11.71
C VAL A 122 0.46 -11.09 -11.18
N ILE A 123 0.24 -10.05 -11.95
CA ILE A 123 -0.73 -8.99 -11.66
C ILE A 123 -1.83 -9.09 -12.72
N ASP A 124 -3.05 -9.38 -12.29
CA ASP A 124 -4.22 -9.60 -13.17
C ASP A 124 -5.35 -8.59 -12.95
N GLY A 125 -5.19 -7.68 -11.99
CA GLY A 125 -6.20 -6.68 -11.63
C GLY A 125 -5.86 -5.28 -12.13
N SER A 126 -5.30 -4.46 -11.27
CA SER A 126 -4.96 -3.07 -11.57
C SER A 126 -3.61 -2.67 -11.02
N MET A 127 -3.01 -1.63 -11.60
CA MET A 127 -1.76 -1.07 -11.15
C MET A 127 -1.85 0.45 -11.08
N THR A 128 -1.31 1.03 -10.01
CA THR A 128 -1.26 2.49 -9.82
C THR A 128 -0.60 3.16 -11.03
N ARG A 129 -1.20 4.25 -11.53
CA ARG A 129 -0.79 5.04 -12.71
C ARG A 129 -1.03 4.36 -14.06
N ILE A 130 -1.23 3.05 -14.12
CA ILE A 130 -1.56 2.31 -15.34
C ILE A 130 -3.07 2.08 -15.42
N GLY A 131 -3.71 1.74 -14.31
CA GLY A 131 -5.14 1.47 -14.24
C GLY A 131 -5.47 -0.02 -14.26
N LEU A 132 -6.66 -0.36 -14.73
CA LEU A 132 -7.12 -1.75 -14.90
C LEU A 132 -6.35 -2.39 -16.06
N LEU A 133 -5.76 -3.56 -15.81
CA LEU A 133 -5.02 -4.29 -16.84
C LEU A 133 -5.97 -5.01 -17.79
N LYS A 134 -5.66 -5.00 -19.08
CA LYS A 134 -6.40 -5.74 -20.12
C LYS A 134 -5.99 -7.22 -20.16
N SER A 135 -4.78 -7.52 -19.72
CA SER A 135 -4.24 -8.88 -19.63
C SER A 135 -3.28 -8.97 -18.44
N PRO A 136 -3.10 -10.18 -17.88
CA PRO A 136 -2.14 -10.37 -16.80
C PRO A 136 -0.73 -9.95 -17.19
N MET A 137 0.00 -9.39 -16.21
CA MET A 137 1.39 -8.98 -16.32
C MET A 137 2.23 -9.75 -15.31
N THR A 138 3.36 -10.30 -15.73
CA THR A 138 4.30 -10.98 -14.84
C THR A 138 5.54 -10.11 -14.62
N LEU A 139 5.88 -9.89 -13.35
CA LEU A 139 7.11 -9.23 -12.94
C LEU A 139 8.04 -10.27 -12.32
N THR A 140 9.29 -10.34 -12.79
CA THR A 140 10.34 -11.16 -12.18
C THR A 140 11.24 -10.28 -11.34
N PHE A 141 11.52 -10.73 -10.11
CA PHE A 141 12.36 -10.05 -9.15
C PHE A 141 13.63 -10.85 -8.88
N GLU A 142 14.76 -10.16 -8.88
CA GLU A 142 16.05 -10.67 -8.43
C GLU A 142 16.71 -9.65 -7.51
N ARG A 143 17.01 -10.07 -6.29
CA ARG A 143 17.64 -9.20 -5.27
C ARG A 143 16.90 -7.86 -5.10
N GLY A 144 15.56 -7.90 -5.06
CA GLY A 144 14.70 -6.73 -4.84
C GLY A 144 14.47 -5.85 -6.08
N LEU A 145 15.08 -6.17 -7.21
CA LEU A 145 14.93 -5.42 -8.46
C LEU A 145 14.02 -6.17 -9.45
N VAL A 146 13.22 -5.44 -10.21
CA VAL A 146 12.48 -5.99 -11.34
C VAL A 146 13.46 -6.21 -12.49
N THR A 147 13.70 -7.48 -12.86
CA THR A 147 14.65 -7.85 -13.92
C THR A 147 13.96 -8.19 -15.24
N LYS A 148 12.66 -8.54 -15.18
CA LYS A 148 11.86 -8.86 -16.36
C LYS A 148 10.42 -8.44 -16.16
N ILE A 149 9.82 -7.90 -17.22
CA ILE A 149 8.39 -7.58 -17.31
C ILE A 149 7.82 -8.32 -18.53
N GLU A 150 6.79 -9.14 -18.29
CA GLU A 150 6.05 -9.84 -19.34
C GLU A 150 4.59 -9.41 -19.25
N GLY A 151 4.05 -8.81 -20.29
CA GLY A 151 2.69 -8.30 -20.35
C GLY A 151 2.46 -7.57 -21.67
N GLY A 152 1.22 -7.16 -21.91
CA GLY A 152 0.86 -6.42 -23.14
C GLY A 152 1.38 -4.98 -23.16
N GLU A 153 0.56 -4.08 -23.69
CA GLU A 153 0.87 -2.64 -23.74
C GLU A 153 1.17 -2.04 -22.37
N GLU A 154 0.46 -2.49 -21.33
CA GLU A 154 0.64 -2.06 -19.96
C GLU A 154 2.02 -2.45 -19.40
N GLY A 155 2.57 -3.60 -19.82
CA GLY A 155 3.92 -4.03 -19.46
C GLY A 155 4.99 -3.10 -20.05
N LEU A 156 4.84 -2.74 -21.31
CA LEU A 156 5.73 -1.76 -21.99
C LEU A 156 5.65 -0.37 -21.31
N LEU A 157 4.44 0.04 -20.90
CA LEU A 157 4.27 1.29 -20.19
C LEU A 157 4.98 1.28 -18.83
N LEU A 158 4.84 0.18 -18.07
CA LEU A 158 5.55 0.03 -16.79
C LEU A 158 7.06 0.06 -16.99
N GLU A 159 7.58 -0.65 -17.99
CA GLU A 159 9.01 -0.65 -18.30
C GLU A 159 9.53 0.75 -18.61
N ALA A 160 8.80 1.54 -19.40
CA ALA A 160 9.15 2.92 -19.70
C ALA A 160 9.15 3.79 -18.41
N MET A 161 8.16 3.64 -17.54
CA MET A 161 8.08 4.37 -16.27
C MET A 161 9.24 4.03 -15.33
N LEU A 162 9.65 2.76 -15.26
CA LEU A 162 10.78 2.34 -14.42
C LEU A 162 12.11 2.88 -14.96
N ARG A 163 12.31 2.88 -16.26
CA ARG A 163 13.49 3.50 -16.91
C ARG A 163 13.57 5.00 -16.63
N GLU A 164 12.44 5.72 -16.74
CA GLU A 164 12.40 7.16 -16.45
C GLU A 164 12.71 7.45 -14.97
N ALA A 165 12.26 6.60 -14.07
CA ALA A 165 12.55 6.72 -12.64
C ALA A 165 14.02 6.39 -12.28
N GLY A 166 14.82 5.88 -13.22
CA GLY A 166 16.21 5.51 -13.00
C GLY A 166 16.39 4.28 -12.08
N ARG A 167 15.35 3.48 -11.94
CA ARG A 167 15.35 2.24 -11.14
C ARG A 167 14.84 1.10 -12.04
N GLY A 168 15.76 0.46 -12.71
CA GLY A 168 15.54 -0.79 -13.40
C GLY A 168 15.66 -1.95 -12.46
#